data_a84c7e7c4ce13424f712c7e09d14830d
#
_entry.id   a84c7e7c4ce13424f712c7e09d14830d
#
_cell.length_a   1.000
_cell.length_b   1.000
_cell.length_c   1.000
_cell.angle_alpha   90.00
_cell.angle_beta   90.00
_cell.angle_gamma   90.00
#
_symmetry.space_group_name_H-M   'P 1'
#
loop_
_entity.id
_entity.type
_entity.pdbx_description
1 polymer ?
#
loop_
_entity_poly.entity_id
_entity_poly.type
_entity_poly.pdbx_seq_one_letter_code
_entity_poly.pdbx_strand_id
1 'polypeptide(L)'
;MKKNFLFFVCLVVSHAALSCDVCGCGAFNSTHGLGTLAQGNRTSIGLNYQYRLYKSQHPKVFGGGMERATDHFQRLDISGQLRIANRWQLQLIVPIGFNTHIADDTTSSKNGLGDPILMVNFFLFNRQDSLQTRLFRWIVGAGVKSPIGKFTRPNDVDLYLYPGTGTFDAVFQNSFFLQRKKWSVLQSSQYVLRGENKYQYIPGSLFSASLFGQYKFRNWGLYAGAQYSWSGVDYLEREAISSSPTQGRILTGIAGASVQFNSWVIQGNYHIPLAQNLGDGNSHQKTAFSLSLNYFFN
;
A
#
# COMPACT_ATOMS: atom_id res chain seq x y z
N MET A 1 19.18 -31.21 -9.65
CA MET A 1 18.01 -30.36 -9.28
C MET A 1 18.32 -28.92 -8.83
N LYS A 2 19.57 -28.52 -8.60
CA LYS A 2 19.93 -27.15 -8.12
C LYS A 2 20.06 -26.09 -9.24
N LYS A 3 20.27 -26.47 -10.50
CA LYS A 3 20.46 -25.54 -11.64
C LYS A 3 19.15 -24.93 -12.17
N ASN A 4 18.04 -25.64 -12.05
CA ASN A 4 16.76 -25.16 -12.62
C ASN A 4 16.01 -24.16 -11.73
N PHE A 5 16.36 -24.10 -10.43
CA PHE A 5 15.74 -23.13 -9.51
C PHE A 5 16.26 -21.70 -9.73
N LEU A 6 17.55 -21.58 -10.11
CA LEU A 6 18.15 -20.27 -10.39
C LEU A 6 17.62 -19.64 -11.69
N PHE A 7 17.26 -20.49 -12.67
CA PHE A 7 16.71 -20.05 -13.97
C PHE A 7 15.28 -19.50 -13.82
N PHE A 8 14.49 -20.06 -12.89
CA PHE A 8 13.13 -19.59 -12.64
C PHE A 8 13.10 -18.25 -11.91
N VAL A 9 14.11 -17.97 -11.09
CA VAL A 9 14.26 -16.66 -10.38
C VAL A 9 14.69 -15.55 -11.36
N CYS A 10 15.50 -15.87 -12.37
CA CYS A 10 15.94 -14.89 -13.38
C CYS A 10 14.86 -14.52 -14.41
N LEU A 11 13.88 -15.40 -14.68
CA LEU A 11 12.82 -15.15 -15.66
C LEU A 11 11.75 -14.16 -15.19
N VAL A 12 11.68 -13.90 -13.89
CA VAL A 12 10.70 -12.95 -13.29
C VAL A 12 11.20 -11.49 -13.31
N VAL A 13 12.47 -11.26 -13.69
CA VAL A 13 13.11 -9.92 -13.57
C VAL A 13 13.07 -9.11 -14.87
N SER A 14 12.62 -9.68 -16.00
CA SER A 14 12.80 -9.04 -17.30
C SER A 14 11.54 -8.48 -17.94
N HIS A 15 10.76 -7.65 -17.26
CA HIS A 15 9.85 -6.68 -17.89
C HIS A 15 9.71 -5.46 -16.99
N ALA A 16 10.62 -4.52 -17.17
CA ALA A 16 10.52 -3.19 -16.56
C ALA A 16 9.51 -2.36 -17.38
N ALA A 17 8.30 -2.24 -16.86
CA ALA A 17 7.36 -1.23 -17.33
C ALA A 17 6.97 -0.34 -16.14
N LEU A 18 6.83 0.92 -16.37
CA LEU A 18 6.88 2.09 -15.50
C LEU A 18 5.56 2.37 -14.80
N SER A 19 5.56 2.83 -13.55
CA SER A 19 4.52 3.70 -12.99
C SER A 19 4.25 3.72 -11.46
N CYS A 20 3.36 4.56 -10.93
CA CYS A 20 3.30 5.17 -9.60
C CYS A 20 2.12 4.82 -8.68
N ASP A 21 2.31 4.98 -7.38
CA ASP A 21 1.30 4.87 -6.33
C ASP A 21 1.18 6.19 -5.54
N VAL A 22 0.58 7.21 -6.12
CA VAL A 22 0.29 8.50 -5.46
C VAL A 22 -1.15 8.56 -4.96
N CYS A 23 -2.08 7.88 -5.62
CA CYS A 23 -3.45 7.78 -5.10
C CYS A 23 -3.48 6.97 -3.81
N GLY A 24 -3.97 7.56 -2.73
CA GLY A 24 -4.20 6.88 -1.46
C GLY A 24 -5.15 5.66 -1.50
N CYS A 25 -5.55 5.24 -2.70
CA CYS A 25 -6.58 4.22 -2.94
C CYS A 25 -6.04 2.81 -3.22
N GLY A 26 -4.75 2.54 -3.17
CA GLY A 26 -4.31 1.24 -3.68
C GLY A 26 -3.30 0.46 -2.89
N ALA A 27 -2.33 1.07 -2.32
CA ALA A 27 -1.30 0.30 -1.66
C ALA A 27 -1.69 -0.04 -0.23
N PHE A 28 -1.88 -1.31 -0.01
CA PHE A 28 -1.74 -1.88 1.31
C PHE A 28 -0.39 -1.45 1.86
N ASN A 29 -0.38 -0.74 2.96
CA ASN A 29 0.88 -0.45 3.59
C ASN A 29 1.45 -1.77 4.11
N SER A 30 2.50 -2.27 3.48
CA SER A 30 3.17 -3.52 3.87
C SER A 30 3.62 -3.52 5.34
N THR A 31 3.72 -2.34 5.96
CA THR A 31 3.99 -2.17 7.38
C THR A 31 2.86 -2.69 8.28
N HIS A 32 1.59 -2.75 7.80
CA HIS A 32 0.52 -3.44 8.52
C HIS A 32 0.87 -4.91 8.82
N GLY A 33 1.59 -5.55 7.90
CA GLY A 33 1.97 -6.95 8.05
C GLY A 33 2.89 -7.23 9.24
N LEU A 34 3.76 -6.31 9.67
CA LEU A 34 4.69 -6.56 10.76
C LEU A 34 3.98 -6.85 12.08
N GLY A 35 2.99 -6.04 12.45
CA GLY A 35 2.22 -6.24 13.67
C GLY A 35 1.25 -7.43 13.60
N THR A 36 0.56 -7.58 12.47
CA THR A 36 -0.48 -8.60 12.29
C THR A 36 0.09 -9.98 11.98
N LEU A 37 1.10 -10.08 11.11
CA LEU A 37 1.74 -11.36 10.76
C LEU A 37 2.49 -11.98 11.93
N ALA A 38 3.06 -11.18 12.83
CA ALA A 38 3.67 -11.66 14.06
C ALA A 38 2.64 -12.34 14.99
N GLN A 39 1.38 -11.88 14.99
CA GLN A 39 0.30 -12.44 15.81
C GLN A 39 -0.37 -13.68 15.19
N GLY A 40 -0.09 -13.99 13.92
CA GLY A 40 -0.57 -15.20 13.25
C GLY A 40 -1.98 -15.12 12.71
N ASN A 41 -2.58 -16.29 12.55
CA ASN A 41 -3.96 -16.44 12.11
C ASN A 41 -4.93 -16.16 13.28
N ARG A 42 -4.99 -14.92 13.74
CA ARG A 42 -5.90 -14.46 14.81
C ARG A 42 -6.92 -13.50 14.24
N THR A 43 -8.10 -13.47 14.85
CA THR A 43 -9.11 -12.46 14.57
C THR A 43 -8.63 -11.11 15.13
N SER A 44 -8.75 -10.04 14.35
CA SER A 44 -8.36 -8.69 14.80
C SER A 44 -9.18 -7.61 14.14
N ILE A 45 -9.21 -6.45 14.78
CA ILE A 45 -9.68 -5.19 14.21
C ILE A 45 -8.58 -4.15 14.34
N GLY A 46 -8.47 -3.27 13.36
CA GLY A 46 -7.41 -2.27 13.34
C GLY A 46 -7.82 -0.95 12.71
N LEU A 47 -7.16 0.09 13.14
CA LEU A 47 -7.17 1.42 12.54
C LEU A 47 -5.77 1.74 12.05
N ASN A 48 -5.65 2.32 10.87
CA ASN A 48 -4.39 2.81 10.36
C ASN A 48 -4.57 4.17 9.71
N TYR A 49 -3.89 5.15 10.26
CA TYR A 49 -3.80 6.49 9.68
C TYR A 49 -2.50 6.63 8.89
N GLN A 50 -2.59 7.22 7.71
CA GLN A 50 -1.46 7.53 6.84
C GLN A 50 -1.53 8.97 6.39
N TYR A 51 -0.38 9.62 6.37
CA TYR A 51 -0.19 10.94 5.79
C TYR A 51 0.94 10.90 4.78
N ARG A 52 0.71 11.51 3.61
CA ARG A 52 1.72 11.67 2.56
C ARG A 52 1.64 13.08 1.99
N LEU A 53 2.79 13.70 1.82
CA LEU A 53 2.96 15.01 1.21
C LEU A 53 3.70 14.86 -0.12
N TYR A 54 3.12 15.40 -1.17
CA TYR A 54 3.76 15.51 -2.47
C TYR A 54 3.89 16.96 -2.90
N LYS A 55 4.92 17.24 -3.69
CA LYS A 55 5.09 18.52 -4.40
C LYS A 55 5.29 18.21 -5.87
N SER A 56 4.54 18.90 -6.71
CA SER A 56 4.61 18.76 -8.17
C SER A 56 4.82 20.10 -8.85
N GLN A 57 5.35 20.02 -10.08
CA GLN A 57 5.53 21.19 -10.96
C GLN A 57 5.09 20.78 -12.36
N HIS A 58 4.16 21.52 -12.93
CA HIS A 58 3.63 21.27 -14.26
C HIS A 58 3.68 22.54 -15.11
N PRO A 59 3.90 22.44 -16.44
CA PRO A 59 3.73 23.59 -17.32
C PRO A 59 2.31 24.14 -17.23
N LYS A 60 2.14 25.44 -17.12
CA LYS A 60 0.80 26.07 -17.16
C LYS A 60 0.17 25.87 -18.53
N VAL A 61 -1.12 25.50 -18.54
CA VAL A 61 -1.87 25.30 -19.77
C VAL A 61 -2.04 26.62 -20.55
N PHE A 62 -2.10 27.75 -19.83
CA PHE A 62 -2.22 29.10 -20.42
C PHE A 62 -1.22 30.06 -19.76
N GLY A 63 -0.63 30.96 -20.56
CA GLY A 63 0.17 32.07 -20.06
C GLY A 63 1.66 31.80 -19.85
N GLY A 64 2.15 30.59 -20.15
CA GLY A 64 3.57 30.22 -19.94
C GLY A 64 3.97 30.15 -18.47
N GLY A 65 5.07 29.46 -18.18
CA GLY A 65 5.56 29.25 -16.81
C GLY A 65 5.22 27.89 -16.23
N MET A 66 5.63 27.65 -14.97
CA MET A 66 5.43 26.41 -14.22
C MET A 66 4.43 26.67 -13.09
N GLU A 67 3.39 25.85 -13.02
CA GLU A 67 2.50 25.77 -11.87
C GLU A 67 3.13 24.87 -10.80
N ARG A 68 3.10 25.31 -9.56
CA ARG A 68 3.56 24.52 -8.42
C ARG A 68 2.38 24.07 -7.60
N ALA A 69 2.32 22.78 -7.33
CA ALA A 69 1.27 22.23 -6.51
C ALA A 69 1.82 21.46 -5.30
N THR A 70 1.01 21.42 -4.27
CA THR A 70 1.27 20.66 -3.05
C THR A 70 0.06 19.82 -2.74
N ASP A 71 0.26 18.50 -2.68
CA ASP A 71 -0.79 17.51 -2.45
C ASP A 71 -0.63 16.89 -1.06
N HIS A 72 -1.70 16.96 -0.28
CA HIS A 72 -1.82 16.32 1.02
C HIS A 72 -2.76 15.13 0.90
N PHE A 73 -2.23 13.93 1.06
CA PHE A 73 -3.03 12.70 1.10
C PHE A 73 -3.09 12.19 2.53
N GLN A 74 -4.30 12.16 3.07
CA GLN A 74 -4.59 11.60 4.37
C GLN A 74 -5.56 10.45 4.20
N ARG A 75 -5.27 9.33 4.83
CA ARG A 75 -6.09 8.13 4.73
C ARG A 75 -6.21 7.47 6.09
N LEU A 76 -7.44 7.14 6.45
CA LEU A 76 -7.77 6.31 7.60
C LEU A 76 -8.33 4.99 7.10
N ASP A 77 -7.65 3.87 7.37
CA ASP A 77 -8.14 2.54 7.06
C ASP A 77 -8.73 1.90 8.31
N ILE A 78 -9.98 1.44 8.22
CA ILE A 78 -10.59 0.53 9.19
C ILE A 78 -10.39 -0.87 8.64
N SER A 79 -9.74 -1.75 9.39
CA SER A 79 -9.43 -3.10 8.95
C SER A 79 -9.97 -4.15 9.91
N GLY A 80 -10.45 -5.25 9.36
CA GLY A 80 -10.86 -6.43 10.10
C GLY A 80 -10.20 -7.68 9.52
N GLN A 81 -9.75 -8.57 10.38
CA GLN A 81 -9.26 -9.90 10.01
C GLN A 81 -10.02 -10.95 10.80
N LEU A 82 -10.64 -11.88 10.10
CA LEU A 82 -11.39 -12.97 10.68
C LEU A 82 -10.73 -14.31 10.34
N ARG A 83 -10.34 -15.05 11.36
CA ARG A 83 -9.90 -16.43 11.19
C ARG A 83 -11.13 -17.30 10.88
N ILE A 84 -11.20 -17.87 9.68
CA ILE A 84 -12.27 -18.78 9.27
C ILE A 84 -11.92 -20.22 9.65
N ALA A 85 -10.65 -20.60 9.44
CA ALA A 85 -10.14 -21.93 9.72
C ALA A 85 -8.63 -21.89 10.00
N ASN A 86 -8.03 -23.03 10.28
CA ASN A 86 -6.60 -23.11 10.63
C ASN A 86 -5.65 -22.49 9.59
N ARG A 87 -6.05 -22.51 8.32
CA ARG A 87 -5.25 -21.99 7.20
C ARG A 87 -5.90 -20.85 6.43
N TRP A 88 -7.14 -20.47 6.77
CA TRP A 88 -7.90 -19.48 6.04
C TRP A 88 -8.23 -18.27 6.91
N GLN A 89 -8.04 -17.09 6.35
CA GLN A 89 -8.35 -15.82 6.99
C GLN A 89 -9.05 -14.91 5.97
N LEU A 90 -10.15 -14.31 6.37
CA LEU A 90 -10.82 -13.24 5.65
C LEU A 90 -10.29 -11.90 6.15
N GLN A 91 -10.06 -10.98 5.25
CA GLN A 91 -9.62 -9.63 5.58
C GLN A 91 -10.47 -8.61 4.83
N LEU A 92 -10.98 -7.63 5.58
CA LEU A 92 -11.73 -6.50 5.06
C LEU A 92 -10.97 -5.22 5.40
N ILE A 93 -10.89 -4.29 4.44
CA ILE A 93 -10.33 -2.96 4.65
C ILE A 93 -11.28 -1.95 4.04
N VAL A 94 -11.61 -0.94 4.83
CA VAL A 94 -12.47 0.17 4.46
C VAL A 94 -11.66 1.45 4.59
N PRO A 95 -11.19 2.04 3.48
CA PRO A 95 -10.42 3.28 3.50
C PRO A 95 -11.34 4.50 3.53
N ILE A 96 -10.91 5.55 4.23
CA ILE A 96 -11.52 6.89 4.24
C ILE A 96 -10.40 7.87 3.88
N GLY A 97 -10.60 8.65 2.82
CA GLY A 97 -9.60 9.60 2.31
C GLY A 97 -9.99 11.05 2.61
N PHE A 98 -8.97 11.86 2.90
CA PHE A 98 -9.06 13.32 3.07
C PHE A 98 -7.91 13.94 2.28
N ASN A 99 -8.16 14.20 0.99
CA ASN A 99 -7.13 14.62 0.06
C ASN A 99 -7.31 16.09 -0.29
N THR A 100 -6.22 16.84 -0.30
CA THR A 100 -6.22 18.27 -0.61
C THR A 100 -5.10 18.56 -1.59
N HIS A 101 -5.43 19.28 -2.65
CA HIS A 101 -4.52 19.82 -3.66
C HIS A 101 -4.50 21.34 -3.51
N ILE A 102 -3.31 21.90 -3.44
CA ILE A 102 -3.07 23.34 -3.34
C ILE A 102 -2.14 23.71 -4.50
N ALA A 103 -2.67 24.48 -5.45
CA ALA A 103 -1.91 24.95 -6.61
C ALA A 103 -2.07 26.46 -6.73
N ASP A 104 -0.94 27.20 -6.73
CA ASP A 104 -0.87 28.67 -6.79
C ASP A 104 -2.02 29.33 -5.99
N ASP A 105 -3.11 29.75 -6.67
CA ASP A 105 -4.24 30.45 -6.08
C ASP A 105 -5.48 29.57 -5.86
N THR A 106 -5.39 28.26 -6.12
CA THR A 106 -6.55 27.34 -6.04
C THR A 106 -6.32 26.24 -5.00
N THR A 107 -7.39 25.91 -4.28
CA THR A 107 -7.41 24.75 -3.37
C THR A 107 -8.58 23.85 -3.70
N SER A 108 -8.28 22.59 -3.97
CA SER A 108 -9.29 21.55 -4.24
C SER A 108 -9.19 20.46 -3.16
N SER A 109 -10.33 20.02 -2.62
CA SER A 109 -10.38 18.96 -1.62
C SER A 109 -11.40 17.90 -1.99
N LYS A 110 -11.00 16.63 -1.88
CA LYS A 110 -11.87 15.47 -2.14
C LYS A 110 -11.82 14.53 -0.93
N ASN A 111 -12.93 14.47 -0.20
CA ASN A 111 -13.02 13.68 1.03
C ASN A 111 -14.14 12.64 0.92
N GLY A 112 -13.97 11.50 1.55
CA GLY A 112 -15.02 10.49 1.64
C GLY A 112 -14.53 9.08 1.76
N LEU A 113 -15.46 8.14 1.62
CA LEU A 113 -15.19 6.71 1.61
C LEU A 113 -14.40 6.36 0.33
N GLY A 114 -13.33 5.61 0.48
CA GLY A 114 -12.64 4.97 -0.64
C GLY A 114 -13.23 3.59 -0.95
N ASP A 115 -12.65 2.90 -1.91
CA ASP A 115 -13.12 1.59 -2.34
C ASP A 115 -12.73 0.50 -1.35
N PRO A 116 -13.69 -0.22 -0.70
CA PRO A 116 -13.36 -1.30 0.21
C PRO A 116 -12.69 -2.49 -0.49
N ILE A 117 -11.80 -3.15 0.25
CA ILE A 117 -11.06 -4.33 -0.23
C ILE A 117 -11.42 -5.53 0.64
N LEU A 118 -11.89 -6.60 0.00
CA LEU A 118 -12.14 -7.89 0.63
C LEU A 118 -11.14 -8.92 0.11
N MET A 119 -10.41 -9.59 1.00
CA MET A 119 -9.38 -10.57 0.66
C MET A 119 -9.56 -11.87 1.41
N VAL A 120 -9.22 -12.95 0.75
CA VAL A 120 -9.07 -14.28 1.34
C VAL A 120 -7.59 -14.64 1.34
N ASN A 121 -7.05 -14.92 2.52
CA ASN A 121 -5.66 -15.27 2.76
C ASN A 121 -5.56 -16.76 3.10
N PHE A 122 -4.59 -17.43 2.50
CA PHE A 122 -4.27 -18.82 2.73
C PHE A 122 -2.85 -18.98 3.28
N PHE A 123 -2.72 -19.62 4.43
CA PHE A 123 -1.44 -19.94 5.05
C PHE A 123 -0.87 -21.20 4.42
N LEU A 124 0.00 -21.03 3.41
CA LEU A 124 0.74 -22.15 2.80
C LEU A 124 1.60 -22.87 3.84
N PHE A 125 2.29 -22.08 4.67
CA PHE A 125 3.05 -22.56 5.81
C PHE A 125 2.76 -21.69 7.03
N ASN A 126 2.58 -22.35 8.17
CA ASN A 126 2.46 -21.70 9.48
C ASN A 126 3.09 -22.66 10.50
N ARG A 127 4.42 -22.57 10.63
CA ARG A 127 5.20 -23.45 11.50
C ARG A 127 5.82 -22.65 12.63
N GLN A 128 5.58 -23.09 13.84
CA GLN A 128 6.15 -22.54 15.07
C GLN A 128 6.78 -23.69 15.85
N ASP A 129 7.99 -23.49 16.37
CA ASP A 129 8.63 -24.49 17.23
C ASP A 129 7.99 -24.52 18.62
N SER A 130 8.15 -25.64 19.33
CA SER A 130 7.59 -25.84 20.68
C SER A 130 8.09 -24.80 21.69
N LEU A 131 9.28 -24.28 21.52
CA LEU A 131 9.88 -23.25 22.38
C LEU A 131 9.50 -21.83 21.95
N GLN A 132 8.67 -21.67 20.92
CA GLN A 132 8.24 -20.40 20.34
C GLN A 132 9.41 -19.48 19.92
N THR A 133 10.59 -20.05 19.70
CA THR A 133 11.80 -19.30 19.33
C THR A 133 11.96 -19.14 17.83
N ARG A 134 11.27 -19.98 17.06
CA ARG A 134 11.26 -19.95 15.59
C ARG A 134 9.84 -19.96 15.08
N LEU A 135 9.54 -19.04 14.19
CA LEU A 135 8.23 -18.91 13.53
C LEU A 135 8.47 -18.67 12.05
N PHE A 136 7.86 -19.50 11.22
CA PHE A 136 7.87 -19.37 9.77
C PHE A 136 6.44 -19.34 9.25
N ARG A 137 6.09 -18.30 8.50
CA ARG A 137 4.80 -18.16 7.83
C ARG A 137 4.99 -17.77 6.38
N TRP A 138 4.23 -18.42 5.54
CA TRP A 138 4.08 -18.02 4.15
C TRP A 138 2.60 -17.93 3.85
N ILE A 139 2.15 -16.76 3.42
CA ILE A 139 0.75 -16.43 3.20
C ILE A 139 0.62 -15.93 1.77
N VAL A 140 -0.37 -16.46 1.06
CA VAL A 140 -0.82 -15.94 -0.23
C VAL A 140 -2.28 -15.51 -0.08
N GLY A 141 -2.65 -14.46 -0.76
CA GLY A 141 -4.01 -13.93 -0.71
C GLY A 141 -4.47 -13.44 -2.06
N ALA A 142 -5.77 -13.56 -2.28
CA ALA A 142 -6.46 -12.97 -3.41
C ALA A 142 -7.74 -12.28 -2.92
N GLY A 143 -8.12 -11.22 -3.61
CA GLY A 143 -9.30 -10.46 -3.21
C GLY A 143 -9.79 -9.52 -4.29
N VAL A 144 -10.80 -8.77 -3.94
CA VAL A 144 -11.43 -7.77 -4.81
C VAL A 144 -11.55 -6.44 -4.09
N LYS A 145 -11.35 -5.37 -4.83
CA LYS A 145 -11.68 -4.02 -4.43
C LYS A 145 -13.01 -3.64 -5.11
N SER A 146 -13.97 -3.19 -4.32
CA SER A 146 -15.33 -2.86 -4.76
C SER A 146 -15.46 -1.38 -5.08
N PRO A 147 -16.16 -0.95 -6.16
CA PRO A 147 -16.32 0.45 -6.57
C PRO A 147 -17.39 1.17 -5.75
N ILE A 148 -17.31 1.12 -4.42
CA ILE A 148 -18.30 1.75 -3.51
C ILE A 148 -17.84 3.13 -3.07
N GLY A 149 -16.54 3.40 -3.22
CA GLY A 149 -15.92 4.66 -2.83
C GLY A 149 -16.42 5.86 -3.61
N LYS A 150 -16.18 7.04 -3.05
CA LYS A 150 -16.56 8.30 -3.66
C LYS A 150 -15.70 8.56 -4.91
N PHE A 151 -16.35 8.52 -6.07
CA PHE A 151 -15.80 8.89 -7.36
C PHE A 151 -16.89 9.55 -8.22
N THR A 152 -16.61 10.71 -8.81
CA THR A 152 -17.54 11.41 -9.70
C THR A 152 -16.95 11.55 -11.10
N ARG A 153 -17.80 11.89 -12.08
CA ARG A 153 -17.36 12.04 -13.46
C ARG A 153 -16.22 13.05 -13.56
N PRO A 154 -15.18 12.72 -14.33
CA PRO A 154 -14.02 13.58 -14.49
C PRO A 154 -14.28 14.78 -15.41
N ASN A 155 -14.95 15.80 -14.87
CA ASN A 155 -14.81 17.15 -15.44
C ASN A 155 -13.63 17.88 -14.79
N ASP A 156 -13.01 17.26 -13.78
CA ASP A 156 -11.93 17.80 -12.99
C ASP A 156 -10.61 17.18 -13.44
N VAL A 157 -9.59 17.99 -13.55
CA VAL A 157 -8.20 17.57 -13.81
C VAL A 157 -7.66 16.69 -12.66
N ASP A 158 -8.29 16.72 -11.49
CA ASP A 158 -7.82 16.14 -10.23
C ASP A 158 -8.39 14.74 -9.94
N LEU A 159 -8.44 13.84 -10.93
CA LEU A 159 -8.96 12.47 -10.76
C LEU A 159 -8.31 11.69 -9.63
N TYR A 160 -7.01 11.92 -9.41
CA TYR A 160 -6.20 11.26 -8.41
C TYR A 160 -6.50 11.70 -6.97
N LEU A 161 -7.25 12.77 -6.76
CA LEU A 161 -7.65 13.23 -5.43
C LEU A 161 -8.85 12.43 -4.87
N TYR A 162 -9.63 11.77 -5.71
CA TYR A 162 -10.79 11.03 -5.22
C TYR A 162 -10.36 9.86 -4.33
N PRO A 163 -11.04 9.64 -3.16
CA PRO A 163 -10.76 8.52 -2.28
C PRO A 163 -11.01 7.14 -2.89
N GLY A 164 -11.95 7.04 -3.83
CA GLY A 164 -12.25 5.84 -4.62
C GLY A 164 -11.86 6.02 -6.08
N THR A 165 -11.77 4.92 -6.81
CA THR A 165 -11.55 4.91 -8.26
C THR A 165 -12.80 4.55 -9.05
N GLY A 166 -13.83 4.01 -8.36
CA GLY A 166 -15.05 3.53 -8.98
C GLY A 166 -14.83 2.28 -9.85
N THR A 167 -13.72 1.56 -9.70
CA THR A 167 -13.37 0.35 -10.47
C THR A 167 -13.46 -0.90 -9.62
N PHE A 168 -13.84 -2.02 -10.25
CA PHE A 168 -13.59 -3.35 -9.69
C PHE A 168 -12.15 -3.75 -9.98
N ASP A 169 -11.37 -4.02 -8.92
CA ASP A 169 -9.97 -4.41 -9.08
C ASP A 169 -9.73 -5.79 -8.47
N ALA A 170 -8.86 -6.59 -9.10
CA ALA A 170 -8.35 -7.82 -8.51
C ALA A 170 -7.08 -7.52 -7.70
N VAL A 171 -7.01 -8.04 -6.48
CA VAL A 171 -5.89 -7.83 -5.57
C VAL A 171 -5.24 -9.16 -5.26
N PHE A 172 -3.92 -9.24 -5.42
CA PHE A 172 -3.11 -10.40 -5.10
C PHE A 172 -2.04 -10.00 -4.10
N GLN A 173 -1.81 -10.83 -3.08
CA GLN A 173 -0.72 -10.59 -2.13
C GLN A 173 0.05 -11.86 -1.82
N ASN A 174 1.31 -11.66 -1.47
CA ASN A 174 2.19 -12.68 -0.96
C ASN A 174 2.98 -12.11 0.22
N SER A 175 3.11 -12.87 1.31
CA SER A 175 3.86 -12.44 2.48
C SER A 175 4.64 -13.57 3.10
N PHE A 176 5.88 -13.29 3.39
CA PHE A 176 6.85 -14.18 4.02
C PHE A 176 7.25 -13.60 5.36
N PHE A 177 7.07 -14.34 6.44
CA PHE A 177 7.50 -13.93 7.77
C PHE A 177 8.35 -15.02 8.39
N LEU A 178 9.56 -14.63 8.79
CA LEU A 178 10.51 -15.48 9.50
C LEU A 178 10.90 -14.79 10.82
N GLN A 179 10.72 -15.49 11.93
CA GLN A 179 11.22 -15.02 13.23
C GLN A 179 12.17 -16.07 13.82
N ARG A 180 13.27 -15.58 14.38
CA ARG A 180 14.23 -16.38 15.16
C ARG A 180 14.61 -15.61 16.41
N LYS A 181 14.17 -16.11 17.58
CA LYS A 181 14.32 -15.41 18.87
C LYS A 181 13.77 -13.98 18.80
N LYS A 182 14.62 -12.98 18.94
CA LYS A 182 14.27 -11.55 18.95
C LYS A 182 14.27 -10.92 17.55
N TRP A 183 14.82 -11.59 16.55
CA TRP A 183 14.90 -11.10 15.18
C TRP A 183 13.78 -11.64 14.33
N SER A 184 13.21 -10.79 13.50
CA SER A 184 12.29 -11.22 12.46
C SER A 184 12.53 -10.48 11.15
N VAL A 185 12.19 -11.14 10.06
CA VAL A 185 12.22 -10.61 8.71
C VAL A 185 10.83 -10.78 8.11
N LEU A 186 10.33 -9.74 7.51
CA LEU A 186 9.09 -9.73 6.73
C LEU A 186 9.41 -9.31 5.30
N GLN A 187 9.05 -10.12 4.34
CA GLN A 187 8.89 -9.75 2.95
C GLN A 187 7.38 -9.73 2.63
N SER A 188 6.92 -8.73 1.93
CA SER A 188 5.55 -8.65 1.43
C SER A 188 5.55 -8.13 0.01
N SER A 189 4.66 -8.64 -0.83
CA SER A 189 4.40 -8.10 -2.16
C SER A 189 2.91 -8.12 -2.45
N GLN A 190 2.46 -7.13 -3.21
CA GLN A 190 1.07 -6.98 -3.61
C GLN A 190 1.00 -6.50 -5.05
N TYR A 191 0.02 -7.01 -5.77
CA TYR A 191 -0.35 -6.56 -7.10
C TYR A 191 -1.84 -6.27 -7.14
N VAL A 192 -2.20 -5.10 -7.67
CA VAL A 192 -3.58 -4.69 -7.90
C VAL A 192 -3.79 -4.51 -9.39
N LEU A 193 -4.54 -5.43 -9.99
CA LEU A 193 -4.97 -5.34 -11.37
C LEU A 193 -6.26 -4.51 -11.40
N ARG A 194 -6.20 -3.33 -12.00
CA ARG A 194 -7.31 -2.40 -12.01
C ARG A 194 -8.22 -2.59 -13.21
N GLY A 195 -9.51 -2.43 -12.97
CA GLY A 195 -10.54 -2.46 -13.99
C GLY A 195 -10.89 -1.08 -14.52
N GLU A 196 -11.85 -1.07 -15.45
CA GLU A 196 -12.45 0.13 -16.02
C GLU A 196 -13.70 0.53 -15.21
N ASN A 197 -13.91 1.82 -14.99
CA ASN A 197 -15.12 2.32 -14.36
C ASN A 197 -16.17 2.76 -15.41
N LYS A 198 -17.37 3.13 -14.95
CA LYS A 198 -18.49 3.57 -15.81
C LYS A 198 -18.21 4.84 -16.63
N TYR A 199 -17.13 5.54 -16.38
CA TYR A 199 -16.70 6.73 -17.10
C TYR A 199 -15.54 6.46 -18.06
N GLN A 200 -15.26 5.17 -18.35
CA GLN A 200 -14.14 4.72 -19.18
C GLN A 200 -12.75 5.15 -18.63
N TYR A 201 -12.68 5.37 -17.32
CA TYR A 201 -11.40 5.61 -16.64
C TYR A 201 -10.83 4.30 -16.12
N ILE A 202 -9.57 4.02 -16.46
CA ILE A 202 -8.78 2.87 -16.00
C ILE A 202 -7.58 3.44 -15.25
N PRO A 203 -7.58 3.40 -13.92
CA PRO A 203 -6.39 3.77 -13.15
C PRO A 203 -5.26 2.79 -13.43
N GLY A 204 -4.03 3.24 -13.36
CA GLY A 204 -2.86 2.37 -13.52
C GLY A 204 -2.83 1.23 -12.50
N SER A 205 -2.55 0.02 -12.95
CA SER A 205 -2.36 -1.14 -12.06
C SER A 205 -1.18 -0.92 -11.11
N LEU A 206 -1.24 -1.48 -9.89
CA LEU A 206 -0.27 -1.23 -8.83
C LEU A 206 0.54 -2.48 -8.49
N PHE A 207 1.83 -2.28 -8.27
CA PHE A 207 2.71 -3.28 -7.66
C PHE A 207 3.46 -2.66 -6.49
N SER A 208 3.54 -3.37 -5.39
CA SER A 208 4.43 -3.02 -4.28
C SER A 208 5.15 -4.25 -3.75
N ALA A 209 6.40 -4.07 -3.36
CA ALA A 209 7.19 -5.08 -2.69
C ALA A 209 8.00 -4.44 -1.57
N SER A 210 8.10 -5.11 -0.43
CA SER A 210 8.79 -4.61 0.74
C SER A 210 9.57 -5.69 1.46
N LEU A 211 10.64 -5.27 2.13
CA LEU A 211 11.47 -6.11 2.98
C LEU A 211 11.80 -5.35 4.25
N PHE A 212 11.50 -5.95 5.40
CA PHE A 212 11.74 -5.38 6.73
C PHE A 212 12.53 -6.33 7.61
N GLY A 213 13.47 -5.78 8.35
CA GLY A 213 14.07 -6.43 9.51
C GLY A 213 13.50 -5.83 10.79
N GLN A 214 13.18 -6.65 11.78
CA GLN A 214 12.69 -6.22 13.08
C GLN A 214 13.51 -6.86 14.20
N TYR A 215 13.79 -6.07 15.23
CA TYR A 215 14.32 -6.53 16.49
C TYR A 215 13.30 -6.29 17.60
N LYS A 216 12.90 -7.37 18.29
CA LYS A 216 11.91 -7.32 19.38
C LYS A 216 12.62 -7.43 20.73
N PHE A 217 12.34 -6.50 21.62
CA PHE A 217 12.79 -6.57 23.00
C PHE A 217 11.62 -6.29 23.95
N ARG A 218 11.37 -7.23 24.87
CA ARG A 218 10.16 -7.19 25.72
C ARG A 218 8.90 -6.95 24.88
N ASN A 219 8.20 -5.86 25.15
CA ASN A 219 6.95 -5.48 24.46
C ASN A 219 7.18 -4.54 23.28
N TRP A 220 8.41 -4.11 23.02
CA TRP A 220 8.78 -3.20 21.94
C TRP A 220 9.36 -3.97 20.75
N GLY A 221 9.11 -3.45 19.58
CA GLY A 221 9.78 -3.86 18.33
C GLY A 221 10.28 -2.63 17.59
N LEU A 222 11.56 -2.63 17.25
CA LEU A 222 12.14 -1.65 16.33
C LEU A 222 12.35 -2.33 14.97
N TYR A 223 12.02 -1.65 13.91
CA TYR A 223 12.19 -2.20 12.57
C TYR A 223 12.59 -1.14 11.56
N ALA A 224 13.28 -1.60 10.54
CA ALA A 224 13.62 -0.82 9.38
C ALA A 224 13.56 -1.69 8.13
N GLY A 225 13.34 -1.06 7.00
CA GLY A 225 13.28 -1.75 5.72
C GLY A 225 13.10 -0.81 4.56
N ALA A 226 12.80 -1.39 3.41
CA ALA A 226 12.52 -0.65 2.20
C ALA A 226 11.28 -1.20 1.50
N GLN A 227 10.58 -0.33 0.82
CA GLN A 227 9.44 -0.64 -0.03
C GLN A 227 9.68 -0.04 -1.41
N TYR A 228 9.54 -0.87 -2.43
CA TYR A 228 9.44 -0.44 -3.81
C TYR A 228 7.96 -0.43 -4.19
N SER A 229 7.50 0.64 -4.79
CA SER A 229 6.14 0.76 -5.32
C SER A 229 6.18 1.21 -6.77
N TRP A 230 5.23 0.69 -7.54
CA TRP A 230 5.07 0.91 -8.95
C TRP A 230 3.56 0.90 -9.31
N SER A 231 3.08 1.90 -10.08
CA SER A 231 1.70 2.00 -10.57
C SER A 231 1.62 2.30 -12.07
N GLY A 232 0.69 1.73 -12.86
CA GLY A 232 0.44 1.82 -14.31
C GLY A 232 0.02 3.20 -14.82
N VAL A 233 0.10 3.41 -16.13
CA VAL A 233 -0.46 4.57 -16.80
C VAL A 233 -1.98 4.58 -16.61
N ASP A 234 -2.52 5.73 -16.28
CA ASP A 234 -3.97 5.95 -16.25
C ASP A 234 -4.49 6.16 -17.68
N TYR A 235 -5.67 5.62 -17.96
CA TYR A 235 -6.35 5.81 -19.23
C TYR A 235 -7.72 6.43 -19.00
N LEU A 236 -8.10 7.40 -19.81
CA LEU A 236 -9.44 7.97 -19.87
C LEU A 236 -9.92 7.88 -21.33
N GLU A 237 -11.12 7.30 -21.53
CA GLU A 237 -11.68 7.07 -22.87
C GLU A 237 -10.71 6.33 -23.82
N ARG A 238 -9.92 5.39 -23.23
CA ARG A 238 -8.85 4.60 -23.89
C ARG A 238 -7.61 5.39 -24.32
N GLU A 239 -7.54 6.68 -24.01
CA GLU A 239 -6.35 7.49 -24.21
C GLU A 239 -5.50 7.52 -22.95
N ALA A 240 -4.19 7.40 -23.09
CA ALA A 240 -3.27 7.49 -21.97
C ALA A 240 -3.25 8.92 -21.44
N ILE A 241 -3.46 9.10 -20.14
CA ILE A 241 -3.30 10.38 -19.49
C ILE A 241 -1.79 10.60 -19.33
N SER A 242 -1.21 11.42 -20.21
CA SER A 242 0.20 11.78 -20.12
C SER A 242 0.45 12.58 -18.85
N SER A 243 1.56 12.28 -18.17
CA SER A 243 2.01 13.00 -16.97
C SER A 243 1.05 12.98 -15.79
N SER A 244 0.20 11.94 -15.68
CA SER A 244 -0.57 11.75 -14.45
C SER A 244 0.37 11.78 -13.24
N PRO A 245 0.15 12.65 -12.23
CA PRO A 245 1.02 12.74 -11.06
C PRO A 245 1.05 11.44 -10.25
N THR A 246 0.20 10.50 -10.62
CA THR A 246 0.05 9.19 -10.00
C THR A 246 0.87 8.11 -10.66
N GLN A 247 1.47 8.34 -11.83
CA GLN A 247 2.31 7.33 -12.50
C GLN A 247 3.81 7.49 -12.13
N GLY A 248 4.60 6.39 -12.13
CA GLY A 248 6.06 6.37 -11.88
C GLY A 248 6.46 5.31 -10.86
N ARG A 249 7.57 5.42 -10.27
CA ARG A 249 8.15 4.46 -9.33
C ARG A 249 8.78 5.18 -8.15
N ILE A 250 8.69 4.55 -6.99
CA ILE A 250 9.30 5.06 -5.77
C ILE A 250 9.92 3.91 -4.96
N LEU A 251 11.15 4.12 -4.54
CA LEU A 251 11.82 3.33 -3.51
C LEU A 251 11.80 4.15 -2.21
N THR A 252 11.18 3.61 -1.19
CA THR A 252 11.00 4.28 0.11
C THR A 252 11.72 3.48 1.20
N GLY A 253 12.61 4.13 1.94
CA GLY A 253 13.12 3.62 3.20
C GLY A 253 12.07 3.85 4.28
N ILE A 254 11.87 2.88 5.16
CA ILE A 254 10.87 2.95 6.22
C ILE A 254 11.54 2.52 7.52
N ALA A 255 11.39 3.34 8.55
CA ALA A 255 11.81 3.01 9.91
C ALA A 255 10.64 3.21 10.86
N GLY A 256 10.54 2.38 11.88
CA GLY A 256 9.43 2.45 12.80
C GLY A 256 9.63 1.68 14.08
N ALA A 257 8.66 1.87 14.97
CA ALA A 257 8.58 1.19 16.23
C ALA A 257 7.18 0.63 16.46
N SER A 258 7.10 -0.46 17.18
CA SER A 258 5.84 -1.05 17.64
C SER A 258 5.89 -1.34 19.12
N VAL A 259 4.76 -1.23 19.78
CA VAL A 259 4.58 -1.66 21.16
C VAL A 259 3.38 -2.59 21.25
N GLN A 260 3.57 -3.71 21.92
CA GLN A 260 2.50 -4.66 22.23
C GLN A 260 2.13 -4.56 23.70
N PHE A 261 0.87 -4.29 23.96
CA PHE A 261 0.34 -4.22 25.30
C PHE A 261 -0.92 -5.10 25.38
N ASN A 262 -0.82 -6.24 26.04
CA ASN A 262 -1.84 -7.28 26.05
C ASN A 262 -2.27 -7.67 24.63
N SER A 263 -3.54 -7.45 24.30
CA SER A 263 -4.12 -7.71 22.97
C SER A 263 -3.99 -6.54 22.00
N TRP A 264 -3.40 -5.42 22.41
CA TRP A 264 -3.20 -4.25 21.57
C TRP A 264 -1.80 -4.20 20.98
N VAL A 265 -1.72 -3.78 19.73
CA VAL A 265 -0.45 -3.45 19.06
C VAL A 265 -0.57 -2.05 18.47
N ILE A 266 0.30 -1.16 18.91
CA ILE A 266 0.45 0.20 18.37
C ILE A 266 1.73 0.21 17.56
N GLN A 267 1.71 0.84 16.39
CA GLN A 267 2.86 0.88 15.48
C GLN A 267 2.93 2.23 14.80
N GLY A 268 4.10 2.85 14.81
CA GLY A 268 4.39 4.10 14.11
C GLY A 268 5.52 3.94 13.11
N ASN A 269 5.37 4.55 11.93
CA ASN A 269 6.34 4.48 10.83
C ASN A 269 6.62 5.87 10.28
N TYR A 270 7.87 6.09 9.90
CA TYR A 270 8.30 7.21 9.10
C TYR A 270 8.87 6.70 7.78
N HIS A 271 8.51 7.37 6.68
CA HIS A 271 8.82 6.96 5.33
C HIS A 271 9.72 8.01 4.68
N ILE A 272 10.85 7.56 4.13
CA ILE A 272 11.86 8.41 3.50
C ILE A 272 12.00 8.01 2.04
N PRO A 273 11.65 8.87 1.07
CA PRO A 273 11.90 8.58 -0.34
C PRO A 273 13.41 8.48 -0.59
N LEU A 274 13.88 7.32 -1.04
CA LEU A 274 15.29 7.06 -1.37
C LEU A 274 15.57 7.34 -2.85
N ALA A 275 14.64 6.93 -3.71
CA ALA A 275 14.66 7.21 -5.14
C ALA A 275 13.23 7.27 -5.66
N GLN A 276 12.95 8.20 -6.55
CA GLN A 276 11.61 8.36 -7.11
C GLN A 276 11.67 8.96 -8.51
N ASN A 277 10.72 8.52 -9.33
CA ASN A 277 10.42 9.11 -10.63
C ASN A 277 8.90 9.04 -10.78
N LEU A 278 8.21 10.11 -10.40
CA LEU A 278 6.76 10.23 -10.31
C LEU A 278 6.28 11.30 -11.28
N GLY A 279 5.16 11.05 -12.00
CA GLY A 279 4.62 12.00 -12.98
C GLY A 279 5.69 12.46 -13.97
N ASP A 280 6.45 11.50 -14.54
CA ASP A 280 7.59 11.76 -15.43
C ASP A 280 8.67 12.70 -14.85
N GLY A 281 8.87 12.62 -13.53
CA GLY A 281 9.84 13.43 -12.78
C GLY A 281 9.27 14.76 -12.27
N ASN A 282 8.03 15.08 -12.57
CA ASN A 282 7.41 16.35 -12.18
C ASN A 282 6.78 16.31 -10.76
N SER A 283 6.63 15.14 -10.17
CA SER A 283 6.07 14.96 -8.83
C SER A 283 7.07 14.33 -7.86
N HIS A 284 7.09 14.79 -6.62
CA HIS A 284 8.00 14.32 -5.58
C HIS A 284 7.29 14.12 -4.25
N GLN A 285 7.32 12.89 -3.74
CA GLN A 285 6.95 12.64 -2.35
C GLN A 285 8.01 13.28 -1.43
N LYS A 286 7.58 14.01 -0.42
CA LYS A 286 8.46 14.68 0.56
C LYS A 286 8.44 13.95 1.90
N THR A 287 7.34 14.00 2.60
CA THR A 287 7.17 13.41 3.93
C THR A 287 6.02 12.43 3.91
N ALA A 288 6.21 11.29 4.56
CA ALA A 288 5.11 10.40 4.83
C ALA A 288 5.31 9.71 6.20
N PHE A 289 4.22 9.49 6.89
CA PHE A 289 4.20 8.71 8.12
C PHE A 289 2.90 7.91 8.23
N SER A 290 2.93 6.89 9.05
CA SER A 290 1.73 6.12 9.39
C SER A 290 1.70 5.73 10.86
N LEU A 291 0.49 5.64 11.40
CA LEU A 291 0.21 5.19 12.76
C LEU A 291 -0.87 4.13 12.71
N SER A 292 -0.65 2.98 13.32
CA SER A 292 -1.64 1.93 13.38
C SER A 292 -1.92 1.47 14.81
N LEU A 293 -3.17 1.12 15.06
CA LEU A 293 -3.67 0.53 16.29
C LEU A 293 -4.43 -0.74 15.94
N ASN A 294 -4.02 -1.88 16.46
CA ASN A 294 -4.66 -3.16 16.22
C ASN A 294 -5.04 -3.83 17.54
N TYR A 295 -6.23 -4.40 17.61
CA TYR A 295 -6.71 -5.24 18.69
C TYR A 295 -6.89 -6.68 18.23
N PHE A 296 -6.34 -7.63 18.96
CA PHE A 296 -6.41 -9.06 18.68
C PHE A 296 -7.32 -9.75 19.66
N PHE A 297 -8.34 -10.41 19.12
CA PHE A 297 -9.25 -11.22 19.94
C PHE A 297 -8.55 -12.52 20.37
N ASN A 298 -8.84 -12.97 21.59
CA ASN A 298 -8.32 -14.21 22.15
C ASN A 298 -9.02 -15.44 21.59
#